data_815d555089980c054b79ba9f6f86c058
#
_entry.id   815d555089980c054b79ba9f6f86c058
#
_cell.length_a   1.000
_cell.length_b   1.000
_cell.length_c   1.000
_cell.angle_alpha   90.00
_cell.angle_beta   90.00
_cell.angle_gamma   90.00
#
_symmetry.space_group_name_H-M   'P 1'
#
loop_
_entity.id
_entity.type
_entity.pdbx_description
1 polymer ?
#
loop_
_entity_poly.entity_id
_entity_poly.type
_entity_poly.pdbx_seq_one_letter_code
_entity_poly.pdbx_strand_id
1 'polypeptide(L)'
;MNSIPIVNSIVTRYILWMIKSFRHKGLQRFFETGSKAGIQAAHAGKLRLQLAALDRAIQPEDLSAPAWALHPLKGELKGQWAITVNGNWRLVFAFEGKDAVLVDYRDYH
;
A
#
# COMPACT_ATOMS: atom_id res chain seq x y z
N MET A 1 -26.18 8.69 23.27
CA MET A 1 -24.88 8.57 23.20
C MET A 1 -24.38 7.74 22.07
N ASN A 2 -25.16 7.08 21.44
CA ASN A 2 -24.62 6.19 20.57
C ASN A 2 -24.54 6.61 19.14
N SER A 3 -24.84 7.85 18.85
CA SER A 3 -24.36 8.40 17.59
C SER A 3 -22.85 8.45 17.57
N ILE A 4 -22.25 8.48 18.76
CA ILE A 4 -20.80 8.47 18.84
C ILE A 4 -20.18 7.27 18.18
N PRO A 5 -20.69 6.05 18.34
CA PRO A 5 -20.11 4.90 17.66
C PRO A 5 -20.09 5.04 16.15
N ILE A 6 -21.09 5.67 15.56
CA ILE A 6 -21.10 5.85 14.12
C ILE A 6 -20.02 6.82 13.69
N VAL A 7 -19.94 7.95 14.37
CA VAL A 7 -18.90 8.93 14.11
C VAL A 7 -17.54 8.31 14.37
N ASN A 8 -17.43 7.63 15.49
CA ASN A 8 -16.18 7.00 15.84
C ASN A 8 -15.81 5.90 14.87
N SER A 9 -16.79 5.25 14.29
CA SER A 9 -16.53 4.22 13.34
C SER A 9 -15.79 4.76 12.11
N ILE A 10 -16.21 5.92 11.61
CA ILE A 10 -15.54 6.55 10.49
C ILE A 10 -14.14 7.00 10.89
N VAL A 11 -14.03 7.68 12.01
CA VAL A 11 -12.74 8.18 12.49
C VAL A 11 -11.83 7.02 12.84
N THR A 12 -12.35 6.01 13.50
CA THR A 12 -11.58 4.85 13.90
C THR A 12 -11.03 4.10 12.69
N ARG A 13 -11.85 3.95 11.67
CA ARG A 13 -11.43 3.29 10.46
C ARG A 13 -10.25 4.04 9.82
N TYR A 14 -10.32 5.36 9.78
CA TYR A 14 -9.25 6.17 9.23
C TYR A 14 -7.98 6.03 10.08
N ILE A 15 -8.13 6.06 11.40
CA ILE A 15 -7.01 5.93 12.32
C ILE A 15 -6.38 4.55 12.25
N LEU A 16 -7.19 3.52 12.00
CA LEU A 16 -6.69 2.15 11.97
C LEU A 16 -5.97 1.78 10.68
N TRP A 17 -5.99 2.65 9.68
CA TRP A 17 -5.20 2.38 8.49
C TRP A 17 -3.73 2.36 8.88
N MET A 18 -3.06 1.27 8.50
CA MET A 18 -1.65 1.09 8.78
C MET A 18 -0.77 1.65 7.68
N ILE A 19 -1.35 1.99 6.53
CA ILE A 19 -0.63 2.74 5.51
C ILE A 19 -0.74 4.20 5.88
N LYS A 20 0.37 4.79 6.30
CA LYS A 20 0.38 6.14 6.83
C LYS A 20 0.80 7.20 5.84
N SER A 21 1.50 6.83 4.78
CA SER A 21 1.88 7.81 3.77
C SER A 21 2.08 7.17 2.42
N PHE A 22 1.81 7.94 1.38
CA PHE A 22 1.97 7.54 0.00
C PHE A 22 2.85 8.56 -0.71
N ARG A 23 3.73 8.07 -1.56
CA ARG A 23 4.46 8.94 -2.48
C ARG A 23 3.67 9.16 -3.76
N HIS A 24 2.87 8.17 -4.17
CA HIS A 24 2.14 8.21 -5.43
C HIS A 24 0.71 8.65 -5.17
N LYS A 25 0.37 9.84 -5.64
CA LYS A 25 -0.95 10.41 -5.34
C LYS A 25 -2.08 9.65 -6.01
N GLY A 26 -1.87 9.15 -7.20
CA GLY A 26 -2.89 8.35 -7.89
C GLY A 26 -3.17 7.04 -7.15
N LEU A 27 -2.13 6.41 -6.62
CA LEU A 27 -2.28 5.20 -5.83
C LEU A 27 -3.03 5.49 -4.52
N GLN A 28 -2.70 6.60 -3.87
CA GLN A 28 -3.39 7.00 -2.66
C GLN A 28 -4.88 7.20 -2.91
N ARG A 29 -5.22 7.90 -3.99
CA ARG A 29 -6.61 8.10 -4.35
C ARG A 29 -7.32 6.78 -4.63
N PHE A 30 -6.62 5.88 -5.31
CA PHE A 30 -7.19 4.56 -5.58
C PHE A 30 -7.46 3.82 -4.27
N PHE A 31 -6.51 3.86 -3.35
CA PHE A 31 -6.68 3.19 -2.05
C PHE A 31 -7.84 3.78 -1.26
N GLU A 32 -7.96 5.10 -1.25
CA GLU A 32 -8.95 5.78 -0.41
C GLU A 32 -10.34 5.79 -1.04
N THR A 33 -10.44 5.87 -2.36
CA THR A 33 -11.73 6.10 -3.03
C THR A 33 -12.08 5.07 -4.08
N GLY A 34 -11.13 4.26 -4.51
CA GLY A 34 -11.35 3.33 -5.61
C GLY A 34 -11.17 3.93 -6.99
N SER A 35 -10.83 5.23 -7.08
CA SER A 35 -10.63 5.88 -8.37
C SER A 35 -9.43 5.28 -9.10
N LYS A 36 -9.62 4.92 -10.37
CA LYS A 36 -8.55 4.36 -11.19
C LYS A 36 -7.85 5.40 -12.04
N ALA A 37 -8.17 6.68 -11.85
CA ALA A 37 -7.69 7.73 -12.74
C ALA A 37 -6.17 7.86 -12.76
N GLY A 38 -5.49 7.53 -11.66
CA GLY A 38 -4.04 7.70 -11.56
C GLY A 38 -3.25 6.40 -11.60
N ILE A 39 -3.86 5.28 -11.99
CA ILE A 39 -3.18 3.98 -12.06
C ILE A 39 -3.48 3.33 -13.40
N GLN A 40 -2.77 2.24 -13.70
CA GLN A 40 -3.08 1.41 -14.85
C GLN A 40 -4.35 0.63 -14.52
N ALA A 41 -5.39 0.82 -15.31
CA ALA A 41 -6.68 0.17 -15.02
C ALA A 41 -6.55 -1.35 -14.94
N ALA A 42 -5.69 -1.94 -15.76
CA ALA A 42 -5.48 -3.38 -15.75
C ALA A 42 -4.87 -3.89 -14.44
N HIS A 43 -4.26 -3.01 -13.64
CA HIS A 43 -3.65 -3.39 -12.38
C HIS A 43 -4.59 -3.24 -11.19
N ALA A 44 -5.79 -2.71 -11.40
CA ALA A 44 -6.67 -2.36 -10.29
C ALA A 44 -6.97 -3.53 -9.36
N GLY A 45 -7.27 -4.71 -9.91
CA GLY A 45 -7.57 -5.88 -9.10
C GLY A 45 -6.40 -6.31 -8.24
N LYS A 46 -5.20 -6.38 -8.84
CA LYS A 46 -4.01 -6.79 -8.13
C LYS A 46 -3.62 -5.75 -7.08
N LEU A 47 -3.68 -4.46 -7.44
CA LEU A 47 -3.36 -3.40 -6.48
C LEU A 47 -4.32 -3.39 -5.30
N ARG A 48 -5.60 -3.63 -5.56
CA ARG A 48 -6.57 -3.68 -4.46
C ARG A 48 -6.19 -4.77 -3.47
N LEU A 49 -5.83 -5.93 -3.97
CA LEU A 49 -5.45 -7.05 -3.13
C LEU A 49 -4.14 -6.75 -2.37
N GLN A 50 -3.14 -6.21 -3.07
CA GLN A 50 -1.85 -5.94 -2.46
C GLN A 50 -1.92 -4.81 -1.43
N LEU A 51 -2.68 -3.75 -1.73
CA LEU A 51 -2.85 -2.65 -0.77
C LEU A 51 -3.62 -3.10 0.47
N ALA A 52 -4.61 -3.97 0.30
CA ALA A 52 -5.32 -4.52 1.45
C ALA A 52 -4.39 -5.34 2.34
N ALA A 53 -3.50 -6.13 1.72
CA ALA A 53 -2.53 -6.90 2.48
C ALA A 53 -1.53 -5.98 3.19
N LEU A 54 -1.06 -4.93 2.50
CA LEU A 54 -0.12 -3.98 3.08
C LEU A 54 -0.74 -3.22 4.24
N ASP A 55 -2.03 -2.90 4.13
CA ASP A 55 -2.73 -2.17 5.18
C ASP A 55 -2.85 -2.98 6.47
N ARG A 56 -2.82 -4.30 6.37
CA ARG A 56 -2.87 -5.17 7.55
C ARG A 56 -1.51 -5.63 8.01
N ALA A 57 -0.49 -5.43 7.20
CA ALA A 57 0.86 -5.91 7.50
C ALA A 57 1.49 -5.09 8.62
N ILE A 58 2.33 -5.72 9.41
CA ILE A 58 3.10 -5.04 10.45
C ILE A 58 4.61 -5.16 10.19
N GLN A 59 4.98 -5.86 9.15
CA GLN A 59 6.38 -6.05 8.78
C GLN A 59 6.45 -6.47 7.31
N PRO A 60 7.58 -6.26 6.64
CA PRO A 60 7.68 -6.57 5.21
C PRO A 60 7.35 -8.01 4.87
N GLU A 61 7.78 -8.95 5.70
CA GLU A 61 7.57 -10.37 5.45
C GLU A 61 6.11 -10.77 5.32
N ASP A 62 5.21 -9.93 5.81
CA ASP A 62 3.78 -10.19 5.67
C ASP A 62 3.32 -10.06 4.22
N LEU A 63 4.16 -9.52 3.34
CA LEU A 63 3.89 -9.40 1.91
C LEU A 63 4.60 -10.48 1.09
N SER A 64 4.90 -11.62 1.69
CA SER A 64 5.74 -12.62 1.06
C SER A 64 5.01 -13.67 0.23
N ALA A 65 3.80 -13.36 -0.24
CA ALA A 65 3.12 -14.27 -1.18
C ALA A 65 4.08 -14.60 -2.34
N PRO A 66 4.20 -15.87 -2.73
CA PRO A 66 5.26 -16.27 -3.68
C PRO A 66 5.23 -15.49 -5.00
N ALA A 67 4.06 -15.23 -5.55
CA ALA A 67 3.95 -14.53 -6.82
C ALA A 67 4.33 -13.05 -6.72
N TRP A 68 4.47 -12.51 -5.52
CA TRP A 68 4.75 -11.09 -5.33
C TRP A 68 6.24 -10.79 -5.30
N ALA A 69 7.08 -11.79 -5.15
CA ALA A 69 8.54 -11.65 -5.21
C ALA A 69 9.07 -10.55 -4.30
N LEU A 70 8.63 -10.55 -3.05
CA LEU A 70 9.07 -9.55 -2.06
C LEU A 70 10.59 -9.51 -1.98
N HIS A 71 11.16 -8.31 -2.06
CA HIS A 71 12.60 -8.17 -1.89
C HIS A 71 12.97 -6.78 -1.37
N PRO A 72 14.07 -6.68 -0.62
CA PRO A 72 14.56 -5.39 -0.17
C PRO A 72 15.25 -4.66 -1.31
N LEU A 73 15.22 -3.33 -1.25
CA LEU A 73 15.89 -2.50 -2.23
C LEU A 73 17.25 -2.07 -1.70
N LYS A 74 18.12 -1.63 -2.63
CA LYS A 74 19.50 -1.27 -2.30
C LYS A 74 19.77 0.17 -2.74
N GLY A 75 20.97 0.65 -2.40
CA GLY A 75 21.40 1.98 -2.81
C GLY A 75 20.57 3.06 -2.15
N GLU A 76 20.13 4.02 -2.93
CA GLU A 76 19.36 5.15 -2.43
C GLU A 76 18.03 4.73 -1.81
N LEU A 77 17.51 3.58 -2.21
CA LEU A 77 16.24 3.09 -1.71
C LEU A 77 16.41 2.06 -0.61
N LYS A 78 17.60 1.94 -0.05
CA LYS A 78 17.86 1.03 1.05
C LYS A 78 16.89 1.32 2.19
N GLY A 79 16.33 0.26 2.76
CA GLY A 79 15.30 0.38 3.79
C GLY A 79 13.90 0.26 3.25
N GLN A 80 13.75 0.27 1.94
CA GLN A 80 12.46 0.05 1.30
C GLN A 80 12.40 -1.34 0.68
N TRP A 81 11.18 -1.76 0.39
CA TRP A 81 10.90 -3.10 -0.13
C TRP A 81 10.02 -2.96 -1.36
N ALA A 82 10.02 -3.98 -2.20
CA ALA A 82 9.19 -4.00 -3.39
C ALA A 82 8.49 -5.33 -3.55
N ILE A 83 7.27 -5.27 -4.09
CA ILE A 83 6.57 -6.47 -4.58
C ILE A 83 6.14 -6.21 -6.02
N THR A 84 6.02 -7.29 -6.78
CA THR A 84 5.64 -7.21 -8.17
C THR A 84 4.14 -7.01 -8.32
N VAL A 85 3.75 -6.00 -9.08
CA VAL A 85 2.35 -5.82 -9.46
C VAL A 85 2.11 -6.59 -10.77
N ASN A 86 2.81 -6.21 -11.83
CA ASN A 86 2.68 -6.87 -13.12
C ASN A 86 3.81 -6.36 -14.02
N GLY A 87 4.49 -7.28 -14.72
CA GLY A 87 5.58 -6.88 -15.59
C GLY A 87 6.64 -6.12 -14.83
N ASN A 88 6.95 -4.92 -15.29
CA ASN A 88 7.94 -4.07 -14.64
C ASN A 88 7.35 -3.21 -13.50
N TRP A 89 6.06 -3.27 -13.28
CA TRP A 89 5.44 -2.44 -12.26
C TRP A 89 5.62 -3.02 -10.87
N ARG A 90 5.98 -2.15 -9.93
CA ARG A 90 6.25 -2.55 -8.55
C ARG A 90 5.50 -1.65 -7.59
N LEU A 91 5.09 -2.24 -6.49
CA LEU A 91 4.63 -1.52 -5.32
C LEU A 91 5.82 -1.44 -4.37
N VAL A 92 6.21 -0.23 -3.99
CA VAL A 92 7.39 0.02 -3.15
C VAL A 92 6.93 0.64 -1.85
N PHE A 93 7.55 0.23 -0.74
CA PHE A 93 7.12 0.72 0.58
C PHE A 93 8.23 0.54 1.60
N ALA A 94 8.06 1.21 2.74
CA ALA A 94 8.91 1.02 3.91
C ALA A 94 8.02 0.84 5.12
N PHE A 95 8.61 0.47 6.24
CA PHE A 95 7.90 0.39 7.51
C PHE A 95 8.57 1.30 8.53
N GLU A 96 7.74 2.03 9.28
CA GLU A 96 8.18 2.73 10.48
C GLU A 96 7.45 2.07 11.63
N GLY A 97 8.18 1.27 12.42
CA GLY A 97 7.52 0.44 13.39
C GLY A 97 6.61 -0.56 12.68
N LYS A 98 5.33 -0.50 12.98
CA LYS A 98 4.35 -1.39 12.36
C LYS A 98 3.56 -0.73 11.24
N ASP A 99 3.91 0.49 10.88
CA ASP A 99 3.14 1.25 9.88
C ASP A 99 3.84 1.26 8.54
N ALA A 100 3.09 0.96 7.49
CA ALA A 100 3.61 1.09 6.12
C ALA A 100 3.64 2.57 5.74
N VAL A 101 4.75 2.99 5.17
CA VAL A 101 4.96 4.39 4.79
C VAL A 101 5.59 4.48 3.41
N LEU A 102 5.52 5.65 2.80
CA LEU A 102 6.16 5.97 1.51
C LEU A 102 5.71 5.02 0.42
N VAL A 103 4.45 4.62 0.43
CA VAL A 103 3.96 3.64 -0.54
C VAL A 103 3.94 4.28 -1.93
N ASP A 104 4.61 3.62 -2.86
CA ASP A 104 4.82 4.12 -4.21
C ASP A 104 4.49 3.03 -5.22
N TYR A 105 4.25 3.44 -6.45
CA TYR A 105 3.83 2.57 -7.53
C TYR A 105 4.68 2.96 -8.72
N ARG A 106 5.59 2.09 -9.13
CA ARG A 106 6.65 2.45 -10.06
C ARG A 106 6.79 1.45 -11.19
N ASP A 107 7.11 1.98 -12.34
CA ASP A 107 7.40 1.19 -13.53
C ASP A 107 8.93 1.09 -13.66
N TYR A 108 9.46 -0.09 -13.42
CA TYR A 108 10.90 -0.33 -13.53
C TYR A 108 11.19 -0.89 -14.91
N HIS A 109 12.00 -0.21 -15.65
CA HIS A 109 12.43 -0.70 -16.95
C HIS A 109 13.81 -1.27 -16.88
#